data_24d38c36916eb8b567435f7715d0e06f
#
_entry.id   24d38c36916eb8b567435f7715d0e06f
#
_cell.length_a   1.000
_cell.length_b   1.000
_cell.length_c   1.000
_cell.angle_alpha   90.00
_cell.angle_beta   90.00
_cell.angle_gamma   90.00
#
_symmetry.space_group_name_H-M   'P 1'
#
loop_
_entity.id
_entity.type
_entity.pdbx_description
1 polymer ?
#
loop_
_entity_poly.entity_id
_entity_poly.type
_entity_poly.pdbx_seq_one_letter_code
_entity_poly.pdbx_strand_id
1 'polypeptide(L)'
;MSPLIINCSYTVLSGLLIYIVLIVIQQKWVNTLYYLITYLLLPPIAFVITNVISNNLALSLGMIGALSIVRFRNPVKNPLELVIFFGLITLGISFAVAIKWGFFLLSFIVSILIFAKLIEVIFKKYNLFNLFNYSFST
;
A
#
# COMPACT_ATOMS: atom_id res chain seq x y z
N MET A 1 10.55 12.78 -21.04
CA MET A 1 9.72 13.39 -19.98
C MET A 1 8.29 12.86 -19.96
N SER A 2 7.64 12.67 -21.10
CA SER A 2 6.26 12.15 -21.15
C SER A 2 6.02 10.77 -20.49
N PRO A 3 6.88 9.74 -20.66
CA PRO A 3 6.63 8.44 -20.04
C PRO A 3 6.77 8.46 -18.51
N LEU A 4 7.67 9.30 -17.98
CA LEU A 4 7.87 9.45 -16.54
C LEU A 4 6.63 10.05 -15.84
N ILE A 5 6.03 11.05 -16.44
CA ILE A 5 4.82 11.70 -15.92
C ILE A 5 3.64 10.73 -15.96
N ILE A 6 3.51 9.96 -17.04
CA ILE A 6 2.46 8.95 -17.19
C ILE A 6 2.61 7.85 -16.13
N ASN A 7 3.83 7.35 -15.93
CA ASN A 7 4.09 6.32 -14.92
C ASN A 7 3.84 6.84 -13.50
N CYS A 8 4.21 8.08 -13.22
CA CYS A 8 3.92 8.72 -11.94
C CYS A 8 2.41 8.87 -11.72
N SER A 9 1.63 9.21 -12.74
CA SER A 9 0.17 9.29 -12.62
C SER A 9 -0.47 7.94 -12.30
N TYR A 10 0.05 6.84 -12.85
CA TYR A 10 -0.40 5.50 -12.50
C TYR A 10 -0.13 5.13 -11.04
N THR A 11 0.98 5.59 -10.45
CA THR A 11 1.24 5.36 -9.02
C THR A 11 0.25 6.09 -8.13
N VAL A 12 -0.10 7.33 -8.46
CA VAL A 12 -1.12 8.10 -7.73
C VAL A 12 -2.49 7.42 -7.84
N LEU A 13 -2.87 7.02 -9.06
CA LEU A 13 -4.13 6.32 -9.29
C LEU A 13 -4.21 4.99 -8.54
N SER A 14 -3.11 4.25 -8.47
CA SER A 14 -3.06 2.99 -7.72
C SER A 14 -3.24 3.19 -6.22
N GLY A 15 -2.65 4.23 -5.65
CA GLY A 15 -2.84 4.61 -4.25
C GLY A 15 -4.29 4.99 -3.94
N LEU A 16 -4.91 5.80 -4.83
CA LEU A 16 -6.33 6.16 -4.74
C LEU A 16 -7.25 4.93 -4.81
N LEU A 17 -6.97 4.01 -5.71
CA LEU A 17 -7.75 2.79 -5.89
C LEU A 17 -7.74 1.92 -4.63
N ILE A 18 -6.57 1.70 -4.05
CA ILE A 18 -6.42 0.95 -2.78
C ILE A 18 -7.17 1.65 -1.66
N TYR A 19 -7.07 2.98 -1.57
CA TYR A 19 -7.80 3.76 -0.56
C TYR A 19 -9.31 3.59 -0.69
N ILE A 20 -9.86 3.68 -1.91
CA ILE A 20 -11.30 3.47 -2.16
C ILE A 20 -11.73 2.05 -1.78
N VAL A 21 -10.94 1.04 -2.15
CA VAL A 21 -11.22 -0.36 -1.79
C VAL A 21 -11.27 -0.54 -0.27
N LEU A 22 -10.35 0.07 0.46
CA LEU A 22 -10.32 0.00 1.93
C LEU A 22 -11.52 0.69 2.59
N ILE A 23 -11.98 1.81 2.03
CA ILE A 23 -13.23 2.45 2.50
C ILE A 23 -14.43 1.54 2.27
N VAL A 24 -14.52 0.90 1.11
CA VAL A 24 -15.61 -0.04 0.79
C VAL A 24 -15.61 -1.24 1.74
N ILE A 25 -14.43 -1.67 2.17
CA ILE A 25 -14.26 -2.75 3.17
C ILE A 25 -14.65 -2.29 4.58
N GLN A 26 -14.97 -1.01 4.78
CA GLN A 26 -15.39 -0.43 6.07
C GLN A 26 -14.35 -0.58 7.19
N GLN A 27 -13.09 -0.43 6.88
CA GLN A 27 -12.04 -0.35 7.90
C GLN A 27 -12.12 1.03 8.59
N LYS A 28 -12.47 1.03 9.88
CA LYS A 28 -12.71 2.27 10.66
C LYS A 28 -11.48 3.18 10.73
N TRP A 29 -10.28 2.62 10.71
CA TRP A 29 -9.03 3.38 10.83
C TRP A 29 -8.65 4.15 9.56
N VAL A 30 -9.22 3.81 8.39
CA VAL A 30 -8.94 4.47 7.11
C VAL A 30 -9.72 5.78 6.93
N ASN A 31 -10.73 6.02 7.73
CA ASN A 31 -11.67 7.13 7.54
C ASN A 31 -11.15 8.50 8.01
N THR A 32 -9.83 8.68 8.07
CA THR A 32 -9.19 9.94 8.45
C THR A 32 -8.47 10.55 7.25
N LEU A 33 -8.53 11.87 7.12
CA LEU A 33 -7.92 12.64 6.02
C LEU A 33 -6.41 12.39 5.92
N TYR A 34 -5.74 12.12 7.03
CA TYR A 34 -4.32 11.77 7.08
C TYR A 34 -3.99 10.50 6.31
N TYR A 35 -4.84 9.48 6.41
CA TYR A 35 -4.66 8.23 5.66
C TYR A 35 -4.80 8.45 4.15
N LEU A 36 -5.78 9.24 3.72
CA LEU A 36 -5.94 9.59 2.31
C LEU A 36 -4.67 10.23 1.75
N ILE A 37 -4.11 11.21 2.46
CA ILE A 37 -2.88 11.88 2.06
C ILE A 37 -1.71 10.89 2.00
N THR A 38 -1.59 10.02 3.00
CA THR A 38 -0.54 9.00 3.06
C THR A 38 -0.64 8.01 1.90
N TYR A 39 -1.82 7.50 1.62
CA TYR A 39 -2.06 6.56 0.51
C TYR A 39 -1.82 7.18 -0.87
N LEU A 40 -2.07 8.49 -0.98
CA LEU A 40 -1.85 9.21 -2.22
C LEU A 40 -0.37 9.54 -2.46
N LEU A 41 0.37 9.87 -1.39
CA LEU A 41 1.77 10.31 -1.47
C LEU A 41 2.78 9.16 -1.46
N LEU A 42 2.48 8.07 -0.76
CA LEU A 42 3.45 7.00 -0.53
C LEU A 42 3.93 6.33 -1.84
N PRO A 43 3.05 5.93 -2.78
CA PRO A 43 3.49 5.31 -4.03
C PRO A 43 4.33 6.24 -4.93
N PRO A 44 3.96 7.50 -5.18
CA PRO A 44 4.79 8.38 -5.99
C PRO A 44 6.13 8.74 -5.34
N ILE A 45 6.19 8.84 -4.02
CA ILE A 45 7.46 9.03 -3.31
C ILE A 45 8.38 7.83 -3.55
N ALA A 46 7.90 6.62 -3.38
CA ALA A 46 8.65 5.40 -3.65
C ALA A 46 9.08 5.30 -5.12
N PHE A 47 8.21 5.70 -6.06
CA PHE A 47 8.51 5.76 -7.48
C PHE A 47 9.68 6.72 -7.79
N VAL A 48 9.63 7.94 -7.26
CA VAL A 48 10.69 8.94 -7.46
C VAL A 48 12.02 8.46 -6.87
N ILE A 49 12.01 7.97 -5.64
CA ILE A 49 13.19 7.43 -4.99
C ILE A 49 13.82 6.35 -5.85
N THR A 50 13.05 5.39 -6.32
CA THR A 50 13.54 4.28 -7.15
C THR A 50 14.15 4.76 -8.45
N ASN A 51 13.53 5.72 -9.14
CA ASN A 51 14.09 6.29 -10.36
C ASN A 51 15.40 7.05 -10.13
N VAL A 52 15.51 7.76 -9.01
CA VAL A 52 16.73 8.50 -8.63
C VAL A 52 17.88 7.56 -8.32
N ILE A 53 17.64 6.48 -7.58
CA ILE A 53 18.70 5.55 -7.15
C ILE A 53 19.06 4.49 -8.19
N SER A 54 18.18 4.20 -9.14
CA SER A 54 18.37 3.10 -10.12
C SER A 54 19.61 3.24 -10.99
N ASN A 55 20.08 4.46 -11.22
CA ASN A 55 21.22 4.76 -12.08
C ASN A 55 22.53 5.01 -11.33
N ASN A 56 22.54 4.90 -10.00
CA ASN A 56 23.73 5.20 -9.19
C ASN A 56 23.86 4.24 -8.00
N LEU A 57 24.84 3.34 -8.09
CA LEU A 57 25.11 2.35 -7.04
C LEU A 57 25.50 2.98 -5.70
N ALA A 58 26.26 4.07 -5.71
CA ALA A 58 26.66 4.76 -4.49
C ALA A 58 25.46 5.36 -3.78
N LEU A 59 24.54 5.97 -4.54
CA LEU A 59 23.31 6.53 -4.01
C LEU A 59 22.37 5.44 -3.47
N SER A 60 22.31 4.31 -4.14
CA SER A 60 21.52 3.14 -3.70
C SER A 60 22.01 2.61 -2.36
N LEU A 61 23.33 2.45 -2.18
CA LEU A 61 23.93 2.02 -0.91
C LEU A 61 23.71 3.06 0.20
N GLY A 62 23.82 4.34 -0.12
CA GLY A 62 23.54 5.43 0.81
C GLY A 62 22.09 5.45 1.29
N MET A 63 21.14 5.18 0.41
CA MET A 63 19.72 5.09 0.76
C MET A 63 19.40 3.89 1.66
N ILE A 64 20.01 2.73 1.41
CA ILE A 64 19.88 1.56 2.29
C ILE A 64 20.40 1.89 3.70
N GLY A 65 21.54 2.56 3.79
CA GLY A 65 22.10 3.03 5.05
C GLY A 65 21.18 4.03 5.76
N ALA A 66 20.62 4.99 5.04
CA ALA A 66 19.68 5.97 5.60
C ALA A 66 18.38 5.33 6.08
N LEU A 67 17.82 4.38 5.32
CA LEU A 67 16.61 3.67 5.71
C LEU A 67 16.80 2.79 6.95
N SER A 68 18.00 2.28 7.19
CA SER A 68 18.29 1.50 8.41
C SER A 68 18.25 2.33 9.69
N ILE A 69 18.42 3.64 9.60
CA ILE A 69 18.32 4.59 10.73
C ILE A 69 16.86 5.01 10.98
N VAL A 70 16.00 4.92 9.98
CA VAL A 70 14.58 5.28 10.11
C VAL A 70 13.88 4.27 11.01
N ARG A 71 13.57 4.73 12.20
CA ARG A 71 12.89 3.94 13.21
C ARG A 71 11.45 4.46 13.35
N PHE A 72 10.47 3.58 13.20
CA PHE A 72 9.09 3.92 13.53
C PHE A 72 8.96 4.11 15.04
N ARG A 73 8.79 5.35 15.49
CA ARG A 73 8.61 5.67 16.91
C ARG A 73 7.28 5.17 17.47
N ASN A 74 6.25 5.07 16.63
CA ASN A 74 4.94 4.58 17.02
C ASN A 74 4.73 3.19 16.39
N PRO A 75 4.51 2.13 17.21
CA PRO A 75 4.14 0.83 16.64
C PRO A 75 2.82 0.96 15.89
N VAL A 76 2.78 0.41 14.69
CA VAL A 76 1.55 0.32 13.91
C VAL A 76 0.57 -0.59 14.67
N LYS A 77 -0.58 -0.07 15.03
CA LYS A 77 -1.55 -0.77 15.88
C LYS A 77 -2.18 -1.99 15.20
N ASN A 78 -2.17 -2.01 13.86
CA ASN A 78 -2.87 -3.01 13.06
C ASN A 78 -1.91 -3.65 12.06
N PRO A 79 -1.71 -5.00 12.07
CA PRO A 79 -0.82 -5.66 11.11
C PRO A 79 -1.25 -5.46 9.65
N LEU A 80 -2.55 -5.34 9.38
CA LEU A 80 -3.07 -5.05 8.04
C LEU A 80 -2.60 -3.68 7.51
N GLU A 81 -2.60 -2.66 8.36
CA GLU A 81 -2.12 -1.32 8.03
C GLU A 81 -0.66 -1.35 7.58
N LEU A 82 0.19 -2.09 8.30
CA LEU A 82 1.60 -2.26 7.97
C LEU A 82 1.78 -2.94 6.60
N VAL A 83 1.06 -4.02 6.34
CA VAL A 83 1.11 -4.74 5.07
C VAL A 83 0.68 -3.87 3.90
N ILE A 84 -0.34 -3.04 4.08
CA ILE A 84 -0.81 -2.12 3.04
C ILE A 84 0.20 -1.02 2.77
N PHE A 85 0.84 -0.45 3.78
CA PHE A 85 1.91 0.52 3.58
C PHE A 85 3.09 -0.07 2.80
N PHE A 86 3.53 -1.27 3.13
CA PHE A 86 4.54 -1.98 2.35
C PHE A 86 4.08 -2.26 0.92
N GLY A 87 2.82 -2.63 0.75
CA GLY A 87 2.20 -2.82 -0.57
C GLY A 87 2.24 -1.55 -1.43
N LEU A 88 1.92 -0.40 -0.85
CA LEU A 88 1.97 0.90 -1.53
C LEU A 88 3.40 1.29 -1.94
N ILE A 89 4.38 1.08 -1.06
CA ILE A 89 5.80 1.31 -1.37
C ILE A 89 6.24 0.40 -2.53
N THR A 90 5.91 -0.88 -2.44
CA THR A 90 6.25 -1.87 -3.48
C THR A 90 5.58 -1.55 -4.81
N LEU A 91 4.34 -1.03 -4.81
CA LEU A 91 3.67 -0.55 -6.01
C LEU A 91 4.45 0.60 -6.67
N GLY A 92 4.88 1.58 -5.89
CA GLY A 92 5.70 2.68 -6.41
C GLY A 92 6.99 2.18 -7.06
N ILE A 93 7.69 1.25 -6.40
CA ILE A 93 8.90 0.62 -6.94
C ILE A 93 8.61 -0.18 -8.22
N SER A 94 7.53 -0.94 -8.23
CA SER A 94 7.14 -1.77 -9.38
C SER A 94 6.82 -0.95 -10.62
N PHE A 95 6.12 0.17 -10.47
CA PHE A 95 5.86 1.09 -11.58
C PHE A 95 7.11 1.82 -12.06
N ALA A 96 8.11 2.01 -11.20
CA ALA A 96 9.38 2.60 -11.58
C ALA A 96 10.23 1.63 -12.42
N VAL A 97 10.20 0.34 -12.10
CA VAL A 97 11.00 -0.69 -12.79
C VAL A 97 10.31 -1.19 -14.05
N ALA A 98 9.05 -1.59 -13.96
CA ALA A 98 8.26 -2.04 -15.11
C ALA A 98 6.76 -1.91 -14.83
N ILE A 99 6.05 -1.25 -15.72
CA ILE A 99 4.60 -1.00 -15.63
C ILE A 99 3.81 -2.30 -15.48
N LYS A 100 4.20 -3.36 -16.17
CA LYS A 100 3.52 -4.65 -16.13
C LYS A 100 3.48 -5.26 -14.72
N TRP A 101 4.57 -5.19 -13.99
CA TRP A 101 4.65 -5.65 -12.61
C TRP A 101 3.83 -4.80 -11.65
N GLY A 102 3.75 -3.49 -11.90
CA GLY A 102 2.90 -2.59 -11.12
C GLY A 102 1.42 -2.95 -11.22
N PHE A 103 0.91 -3.16 -12.43
CA PHE A 103 -0.48 -3.59 -12.63
C PHE A 103 -0.77 -4.98 -12.08
N PHE A 104 0.17 -5.91 -12.22
CA PHE A 104 0.04 -7.25 -11.64
C PHE A 104 -0.09 -7.20 -10.12
N LEU A 105 0.79 -6.46 -9.46
CA LEU A 105 0.77 -6.31 -8.00
C LEU A 105 -0.50 -5.61 -7.51
N LEU A 106 -0.94 -4.57 -8.20
CA LEU A 106 -2.17 -3.85 -7.88
C LEU A 106 -3.39 -4.77 -7.97
N SER A 107 -3.52 -5.52 -9.05
CA SER A 107 -4.60 -6.49 -9.24
C SER A 107 -4.59 -7.56 -8.14
N PHE A 108 -3.41 -8.04 -7.76
CA PHE A 108 -3.24 -9.03 -6.70
C PHE A 108 -3.67 -8.51 -5.33
N ILE A 109 -3.24 -7.30 -4.95
CA ILE A 109 -3.62 -6.67 -3.67
C ILE A 109 -5.14 -6.45 -3.61
N VAL A 110 -5.73 -5.88 -4.66
CA VAL A 110 -7.17 -5.63 -4.73
C VAL A 110 -7.96 -6.95 -4.66
N SER A 111 -7.51 -7.99 -5.35
CA SER A 111 -8.14 -9.32 -5.31
C SER A 111 -8.15 -9.91 -3.91
N ILE A 112 -7.04 -9.84 -3.19
CA ILE A 112 -6.95 -10.34 -1.80
C ILE A 112 -7.86 -9.55 -0.87
N LEU A 113 -7.92 -8.23 -1.00
CA LEU A 113 -8.77 -7.39 -0.18
C LEU A 113 -10.27 -7.70 -0.39
N ILE A 114 -10.67 -7.89 -1.64
CA ILE A 114 -12.06 -8.26 -1.99
C ILE A 114 -12.37 -9.67 -1.44
N PHE A 115 -11.46 -10.62 -1.58
CA PHE A 115 -11.61 -11.97 -1.07
C PHE A 115 -11.74 -12.01 0.45
N ALA A 116 -10.93 -11.22 1.16
CA ALA A 116 -11.03 -11.06 2.61
C ALA A 116 -12.40 -10.51 3.04
N LYS A 117 -12.95 -9.55 2.29
CA LYS A 117 -14.30 -9.03 2.54
C LYS A 117 -15.38 -10.07 2.31
N LEU A 118 -15.28 -10.85 1.25
CA LEU A 118 -16.22 -11.94 0.97
C LEU A 118 -16.23 -12.97 2.10
N ILE A 119 -15.06 -13.36 2.57
CA ILE A 119 -14.92 -14.28 3.72
C ILE A 119 -15.60 -13.69 4.95
N GLU A 120 -15.34 -12.42 5.28
CA GLU A 120 -15.96 -11.73 6.43
C GLU A 120 -17.50 -11.76 6.34
N VAL A 121 -18.06 -11.45 5.17
CA VAL A 121 -19.51 -11.47 4.95
C VAL A 121 -20.10 -12.88 5.10
N ILE A 122 -19.41 -13.89 4.59
CA ILE A 122 -19.84 -15.29 4.69
C ILE A 122 -19.82 -15.76 6.16
N PHE A 123 -18.74 -15.48 6.89
CA PHE A 123 -18.64 -15.84 8.30
C PHE A 123 -19.67 -15.12 9.16
N LYS A 124 -19.98 -13.86 8.86
CA LYS A 124 -21.03 -13.10 9.55
C LYS A 124 -22.42 -13.70 9.34
N LYS A 125 -22.68 -14.26 8.14
CA LYS A 125 -23.95 -14.91 7.81
C LYS A 125 -24.14 -16.26 8.54
N TYR A 126 -23.04 -16.96 8.83
CA TYR A 126 -23.08 -18.29 9.49
C TYR A 126 -22.93 -18.25 11.01
N ASN A 127 -22.97 -17.07 11.64
CA ASN A 127 -22.89 -16.91 13.12
C ASN A 127 -21.62 -17.49 13.78
N LEU A 128 -20.58 -17.76 13.00
CA LEU A 128 -19.25 -18.17 13.45
C LEU A 128 -18.39 -16.98 13.94
N PHE A 129 -19.05 -15.89 14.31
CA PHE A 129 -18.47 -14.58 14.56
C PHE A 129 -17.58 -14.51 15.82
N ASN A 130 -17.68 -15.46 16.72
CA ASN A 130 -16.97 -15.39 18.00
C ASN A 130 -15.45 -15.64 17.93
N LEU A 131 -14.95 -16.23 16.83
CA LEU A 131 -13.53 -16.54 16.68
C LEU A 131 -12.71 -15.41 15.99
N PHE A 132 -13.38 -14.57 15.21
CA PHE A 132 -12.71 -13.49 14.43
C PHE A 132 -12.85 -12.10 15.03
N ASN A 133 -13.67 -11.93 16.07
CA ASN A 133 -13.94 -10.61 16.66
C ASN A 133 -12.72 -9.99 17.38
N TYR A 134 -11.67 -10.75 17.58
CA TYR A 134 -10.45 -10.28 18.24
C TYR A 134 -9.47 -9.56 17.31
N SER A 135 -9.59 -9.75 16.00
CA SER A 135 -8.57 -9.30 15.04
C SER A 135 -8.85 -7.93 14.40
N PHE A 136 -10.09 -7.49 14.32
CA PHE A 136 -10.45 -6.28 13.54
C PHE A 136 -11.10 -5.15 14.34
N SER A 137 -11.34 -5.31 15.64
CA SER A 137 -12.10 -4.34 16.46
C SER A 137 -11.26 -3.46 17.38
N THR A 138 -9.96 -3.54 17.29
CA THR A 138 -9.06 -2.65 18.05
C THR A 138 -8.44 -1.57 17.21
#